data_3b5017e827b297ab830da31affd7e7ca
#
_entry.id   3b5017e827b297ab830da31affd7e7ca
#
_cell.length_a   1.000
_cell.length_b   1.000
_cell.length_c   1.000
_cell.angle_alpha   90.00
_cell.angle_beta   90.00
_cell.angle_gamma   90.00
#
_symmetry.space_group_name_H-M   'P 1'
#
loop_
_entity.id
_entity.type
_entity.pdbx_description
1 polymer ?
#
loop_
_entity_poly.entity_id
_entity_poly.type
_entity_poly.pdbx_seq_one_letter_code
_entity_poly.pdbx_strand_id
1 'polypeptide(L)' 'MRKDYEIRSGERAVSIRSAPSAQQALLDYVKSLGCSDAEIVRLGQASVSWRGARYTAVLAASGE' A
#
# COMPACT_ATOMS: atom_id res chain seq x y z
N MET A 1 5.46 -10.19 -12.88
CA MET A 1 6.65 -9.33 -12.75
C MET A 1 6.45 -8.35 -11.60
N ARG A 2 7.43 -8.27 -10.70
CA ARG A 2 7.28 -7.41 -9.53
C ARG A 2 7.74 -5.99 -9.84
N LYS A 3 7.10 -5.04 -9.20
CA LYS A 3 7.44 -3.62 -9.31
C LYS A 3 7.53 -3.02 -7.92
N ASP A 4 8.24 -1.93 -7.83
CA ASP A 4 8.34 -1.22 -6.56
C ASP A 4 7.21 -0.21 -6.46
N TYR A 5 6.53 -0.22 -5.32
CA TYR A 5 5.43 0.70 -5.07
C TYR A 5 5.74 1.52 -3.83
N GLU A 6 5.47 2.80 -3.93
CA GLU A 6 5.61 3.70 -2.79
C GLU A 6 4.28 3.71 -2.04
N ILE A 7 4.34 3.36 -0.76
CA ILE A 7 3.15 3.35 0.09
C ILE A 7 3.05 4.70 0.77
N ARG A 8 1.89 5.31 0.67
CA ARG A 8 1.65 6.62 1.26
C ARG A 8 0.50 6.55 2.25
N SER A 9 0.65 7.28 3.34
CA SER A 9 -0.43 7.49 4.31
C SER A 9 -0.84 8.96 4.17
N GLY A 10 -1.99 9.19 3.54
CA GLY A 10 -2.35 10.54 3.16
C GLY A 10 -1.39 11.06 2.11
N GLU A 11 -0.67 12.12 2.43
CA GLU A 11 0.30 12.70 1.50
C GLU A 11 1.74 12.34 1.84
N ARG A 12 1.95 11.53 2.87
CA ARG A 12 3.28 11.21 3.34
C ARG A 12 3.69 9.82 2.88
N ALA A 13 4.86 9.69 2.29
CA ALA A 13 5.41 8.39 1.94
C ALA A 13 5.91 7.71 3.21
N VAL A 14 5.51 6.47 3.41
CA VAL A 14 5.85 5.73 4.62
C VAL A 14 6.67 4.48 4.34
N SER A 15 6.65 3.96 3.13
CA SER A 15 7.41 2.75 2.82
C SER A 15 7.49 2.55 1.32
N ILE A 16 8.39 1.66 0.90
CA ILE A 16 8.44 1.19 -0.48
C ILE A 16 8.40 -0.32 -0.42
N ARG A 17 7.52 -0.93 -1.21
CA ARG A 17 7.35 -2.37 -1.23
C ARG A 17 7.40 -2.89 -2.66
N SER A 18 8.05 -4.02 -2.84
CA SER A 18 8.07 -4.70 -4.12
C SER A 18 6.94 -5.72 -4.14
N ALA A 19 6.11 -5.67 -5.18
CA ALA A 19 4.96 -6.55 -5.25
C ALA A 19 4.49 -6.67 -6.70
N PRO A 20 3.67 -7.69 -7.01
CA PRO A 20 3.14 -7.83 -8.36
C PRO A 20 2.07 -6.81 -8.70
N SER A 21 1.47 -6.18 -7.70
CA SER A 21 0.44 -5.17 -7.95
C SER A 21 0.43 -4.17 -6.81
N ALA A 22 -0.16 -3.01 -7.06
CA ALA A 22 -0.26 -1.97 -6.05
C ALA A 22 -1.06 -2.45 -4.85
N GLN A 23 -2.15 -3.16 -5.09
CA GLN A 23 -2.98 -3.65 -4.00
C GLN A 23 -2.22 -4.65 -3.14
N GLN A 24 -1.44 -5.52 -3.76
CA GLN A 24 -0.66 -6.48 -3.00
C GLN A 24 0.38 -5.77 -2.15
N ALA A 25 1.01 -4.73 -2.69
CA ALA A 25 1.97 -3.93 -1.93
C ALA A 25 1.31 -3.31 -0.70
N LEU A 26 0.11 -2.76 -0.88
CA LEU A 26 -0.63 -2.17 0.23
C LEU A 26 -0.97 -3.22 1.29
N LEU A 27 -1.48 -4.37 0.86
CA LEU A 27 -1.84 -5.41 1.80
C LEU A 27 -0.62 -5.90 2.58
N ASP A 28 0.50 -6.08 1.89
CA ASP A 28 1.72 -6.48 2.57
C ASP A 28 2.14 -5.46 3.62
N TYR A 29 2.05 -4.19 3.27
CA TYR A 29 2.45 -3.13 4.20
C TYR A 29 1.55 -3.09 5.42
N VAL A 30 0.22 -3.02 5.22
CA VAL A 30 -0.69 -2.88 6.35
C VAL A 30 -0.67 -4.14 7.22
N LYS A 31 -0.49 -5.32 6.62
CA LYS A 31 -0.38 -6.53 7.41
C LYS A 31 0.87 -6.50 8.30
N SER A 32 1.94 -5.87 7.84
CA SER A 32 3.13 -5.75 8.65
C SER A 32 2.93 -4.83 9.85
N LEU A 33 1.88 -4.01 9.81
CA LEU A 33 1.52 -3.17 10.94
C LEU A 33 0.68 -3.90 11.97
N GLY A 34 0.27 -5.14 11.67
CA GLY A 34 -0.49 -5.94 12.60
C GLY A 34 -1.98 -5.97 12.37
N CYS A 35 -2.47 -5.42 11.26
CA CYS A 35 -3.90 -5.44 11.01
C CYS A 35 -4.31 -6.76 10.34
N SER A 36 -5.57 -7.13 10.54
CA SER A 36 -6.12 -8.32 9.90
C SER A 36 -6.87 -7.92 8.64
N ASP A 37 -7.07 -8.90 7.75
CA ASP A 37 -7.79 -8.63 6.51
C ASP A 37 -9.19 -8.11 6.77
N ALA A 38 -9.82 -8.54 7.86
CA ALA A 38 -11.18 -8.12 8.16
C ALA A 38 -11.28 -6.63 8.50
N GLU A 39 -10.18 -6.03 8.93
CA GLU A 39 -10.17 -4.62 9.31
C GLU A 39 -9.82 -3.70 8.14
N ILE A 40 -9.40 -4.26 7.02
CA ILE A 40 -8.97 -3.48 5.88
C ILE A 40 -10.15 -3.23 4.96
N VAL A 41 -10.39 -1.97 4.64
CA VAL A 41 -11.46 -1.59 3.73
C VAL A 41 -10.81 -1.17 2.42
N ARG A 42 -11.16 -1.86 1.35
CA ARG A 42 -10.62 -1.54 0.03
C ARG A 42 -11.37 -0.36 -0.56
N LEU A 43 -10.64 0.69 -0.88
CA LEU A 43 -11.23 1.90 -1.44
C LEU A 43 -11.06 1.97 -2.96
N GLY A 44 -10.18 1.12 -3.53
CA GLY A 44 -9.93 1.09 -4.95
C GLY A 44 -8.80 0.14 -5.23
N GLN A 45 -8.29 0.16 -6.47
CA GLN A 45 -7.24 -0.76 -6.86
C GLN A 45 -5.93 -0.49 -6.15
N ALA A 46 -5.70 0.75 -5.74
CA ALA A 46 -4.46 1.14 -5.11
C ALA A 46 -4.70 1.95 -3.85
N SER A 47 -5.81 1.70 -3.16
CA SER A 47 -6.17 2.42 -1.95
C SER A 47 -6.86 1.49 -0.97
N VAL A 48 -6.48 1.60 0.29
CA VAL A 48 -7.17 0.89 1.37
C VAL A 48 -7.29 1.83 2.56
N SER A 49 -8.24 1.51 3.44
CA SER A 49 -8.42 2.25 4.68
C SER A 49 -8.32 1.26 5.83
N TRP A 50 -7.66 1.67 6.91
CA TRP A 50 -7.54 0.88 8.12
C TRP A 50 -7.51 1.81 9.30
N ARG A 51 -8.46 1.62 10.21
CA ARG A 51 -8.57 2.42 11.44
C ARG A 51 -8.60 3.92 11.15
N GLY A 52 -9.33 4.29 10.10
CA GLY A 52 -9.47 5.69 9.76
C GLY A 52 -8.32 6.29 8.98
N ALA A 53 -7.25 5.55 8.77
CA ALA A 53 -6.11 6.00 7.98
C ALA A 53 -6.23 5.47 6.57
N ARG A 54 -5.98 6.33 5.60
CA ARG A 54 -6.02 5.93 4.19
C ARG A 54 -4.60 5.68 3.71
N TYR A 55 -4.40 4.54 3.10
CA TYR A 55 -3.12 4.18 2.52
C TYR A 55 -3.26 4.01 1.01
N THR A 56 -2.31 4.53 0.28
CA THR A 56 -2.31 4.40 -1.18
C THR A 56 -0.96 3.87 -1.61
N ALA A 57 -0.94 3.21 -2.76
CA ALA A 57 0.29 2.74 -3.37
C ALA A 57 0.40 3.35 -4.76
N VAL A 58 1.54 3.96 -5.04
CA VAL A 58 1.82 4.48 -6.37
C VAL A 58 3.10 3.83 -6.88
N LEU A 59 3.18 3.70 -8.18
CA LEU A 59 4.37 3.11 -8.79
C LEU A 59 5.56 4.01 -8.49
N ALA A 60 6.56 3.46 -7.84
CA ALA A 60 7.73 4.24 -7.49
C ALA A 60 8.51 4.57 -8.76
N ALA A 61 9.02 5.79 -8.82
CA ALA A 61 9.88 6.19 -9.92
C ALA A 61 11.16 5.37 -9.81
N SER A 62 11.39 4.50 -10.76
CA SER A 62 12.50 3.61 -10.61
C SER A 62 13.79 4.20 -11.12
N GLY A 63 13.86 5.37 -11.36
CA GLY A 63 15.09 5.95 -11.75
C GLY A 63 15.65 5.33 -12.98
N GLU A 64 15.30 4.96 -13.41
CA GLU A 64 15.96 4.35 -14.21
C GLU A 64 16.18 4.84 -14.84
#